data_34866f991308e4cb8bc85f2ccee5b9c8
#
_entry.id   34866f991308e4cb8bc85f2ccee5b9c8
#
_cell.length_a   1.000
_cell.length_b   1.000
_cell.length_c   1.000
_cell.angle_alpha   90.00
_cell.angle_beta   90.00
_cell.angle_gamma   90.00
#
_symmetry.space_group_name_H-M   'P 1'
#
loop_
_entity.id
_entity.type
_entity.pdbx_description
1 polymer ?
#
loop_
_entity_poly.entity_id
_entity_poly.type
_entity_poly.pdbx_seq_one_letter_code
_entity_poly.pdbx_strand_id
1 'polypeptide(L)'
;NLGICYGGADGQIAFWEAGTLPKLPAGVDPRLPIPGTGDHEWTGFLTPAEQPHVRNPKQGYLHAWNSKATSWSPEGTEARIGAAFRTWAGNQLAASNNAITLLDMRAINQKIFNAMGARDRTQTTPAFFAPYIRVAIAGSADAEVRKAGELMLSFNGLYLDSDADQLYDNAGLTLFRQWLTVAPAMVFGNSMGDWWQKVDEGRYLKYKTSLLLRAFQGKAASSALRHNYFKGRDRNVVLAETIKATVEQLRGQFPGKDMADWKTPIFWKYYDPAAKRPDRPGLPDSPESARLSSVLKLGPTMAPHNGGEGWVGLMEITPGHPAIYSVIDAGGQNQFIDPAGKGNPHLTDQTMMHETNELKKTVMTPEAVRAGAVSTQILDYRPPGQ
;
A
#
# COMPACT_ATOMS: atom_id res chain seq x y z
N ASN A 1 7.40 -17.13 -0.31
CA ASN A 1 6.77 -17.32 -1.63
C ASN A 1 6.89 -16.04 -2.42
N LEU A 2 7.06 -16.16 -3.72
CA LEU A 2 7.23 -15.03 -4.63
C LEU A 2 6.26 -15.19 -5.81
N GLY A 3 5.44 -14.17 -6.06
CA GLY A 3 4.61 -14.10 -7.26
C GLY A 3 5.47 -13.68 -8.45
N ILE A 4 5.55 -14.54 -9.46
CA ILE A 4 6.29 -14.26 -10.70
C ILE A 4 5.27 -13.99 -11.80
N CYS A 5 5.33 -12.79 -12.39
CA CYS A 5 4.60 -12.45 -13.61
C CYS A 5 5.51 -12.61 -14.82
N TYR A 6 4.99 -13.18 -15.86
CA TYR A 6 5.67 -13.38 -17.15
C TYR A 6 4.89 -12.64 -18.25
N GLY A 7 5.63 -12.01 -19.16
CA GLY A 7 5.12 -11.48 -20.41
C GLY A 7 6.10 -11.81 -21.53
N GLY A 8 5.59 -12.36 -22.63
CA GLY A 8 6.39 -12.80 -23.78
C GLY A 8 6.13 -12.00 -25.04
N ALA A 9 7.12 -11.96 -25.96
CA ALA A 9 6.99 -11.35 -27.28
C ALA A 9 5.95 -12.04 -28.18
N ASP A 10 5.52 -13.24 -27.79
CA ASP A 10 4.43 -14.00 -28.39
C ASP A 10 3.04 -13.55 -27.89
N GLY A 11 2.97 -12.49 -27.08
CA GLY A 11 1.74 -11.96 -26.51
C GLY A 11 1.21 -12.78 -25.33
N GLN A 12 1.94 -13.77 -24.85
CA GLN A 12 1.49 -14.57 -23.72
C GLN A 12 1.82 -13.88 -22.38
N ILE A 13 0.91 -14.00 -21.44
CA ILE A 13 1.10 -13.57 -20.06
C ILE A 13 0.83 -14.72 -19.11
N ALA A 14 1.60 -14.81 -18.03
CA ALA A 14 1.40 -15.85 -17.02
C ALA A 14 1.75 -15.34 -15.63
N PHE A 15 1.18 -15.99 -14.64
CA PHE A 15 1.51 -15.81 -13.23
C PHE A 15 1.80 -17.17 -12.61
N TRP A 16 2.78 -17.21 -11.74
CA TRP A 16 3.13 -18.37 -10.95
C TRP A 16 3.48 -17.96 -9.54
N GLU A 17 2.90 -18.63 -8.55
CA GLU A 17 3.37 -18.49 -7.18
C GLU A 17 4.52 -19.47 -6.95
N ALA A 18 5.75 -18.96 -7.04
CA ALA A 18 6.95 -19.77 -6.89
C ALA A 18 7.40 -19.86 -5.42
N GLY A 19 7.92 -20.99 -5.06
CA GLY A 19 8.47 -21.27 -3.74
C GLY A 19 8.10 -22.65 -3.23
N THR A 20 8.57 -22.97 -2.04
CA THR A 20 8.24 -24.22 -1.36
C THR A 20 6.97 -24.03 -0.54
N LEU A 21 5.85 -24.53 -1.04
CA LEU A 21 4.53 -24.44 -0.40
C LEU A 21 4.23 -25.74 0.34
N PRO A 22 4.13 -25.75 1.67
CA PRO A 22 3.85 -26.95 2.44
C PRO A 22 2.40 -27.39 2.29
N LYS A 23 2.20 -28.71 2.30
CA LYS A 23 0.88 -29.33 2.45
C LYS A 23 0.61 -29.52 3.94
N LEU A 24 -0.51 -28.99 4.39
CA LEU A 24 -0.97 -29.15 5.77
C LEU A 24 -1.93 -30.34 5.89
N PRO A 25 -1.98 -31.01 7.04
CA PRO A 25 -3.00 -32.02 7.31
C PRO A 25 -4.41 -31.44 7.19
N ALA A 26 -5.36 -32.29 6.84
CA ALA A 26 -6.77 -31.89 6.75
C ALA A 26 -7.27 -31.35 8.10
N GLY A 27 -8.01 -30.24 8.06
CA GLY A 27 -8.58 -29.61 9.25
C GLY A 27 -7.65 -28.66 10.03
N VAL A 28 -6.39 -28.57 9.64
CA VAL A 28 -5.46 -27.58 10.22
C VAL A 28 -5.76 -26.21 9.62
N ASP A 29 -6.05 -25.24 10.48
CA ASP A 29 -6.15 -23.82 10.08
C ASP A 29 -4.80 -23.12 10.34
N PRO A 30 -4.07 -22.82 9.28
CA PRO A 30 -2.73 -22.21 9.41
C PRO A 30 -2.74 -20.78 9.95
N ARG A 31 -3.91 -20.17 10.08
CA ARG A 31 -4.06 -18.83 10.66
C ARG A 31 -4.11 -18.85 12.18
N LEU A 32 -4.24 -20.02 12.77
CA LEU A 32 -4.28 -20.25 14.21
C LEU A 32 -2.94 -20.83 14.69
N PRO A 33 -2.59 -20.64 15.97
CA PRO A 33 -1.48 -21.35 16.58
C PRO A 33 -1.68 -22.86 16.47
N ILE A 34 -0.67 -23.56 15.98
CA ILE A 34 -0.69 -25.00 15.80
C ILE A 34 0.08 -25.64 16.97
N PRO A 35 -0.48 -26.64 17.67
CA PRO A 35 0.25 -27.36 18.72
C PRO A 35 1.50 -28.05 18.17
N GLY A 36 2.62 -27.90 18.85
CA GLY A 36 3.91 -28.53 18.48
C GLY A 36 4.03 -29.99 18.97
N THR A 37 2.96 -30.78 18.86
CA THR A 37 2.90 -32.16 19.36
C THR A 37 3.40 -33.18 18.34
N GLY A 38 3.67 -32.77 17.10
CA GLY A 38 4.02 -33.66 15.99
C GLY A 38 2.82 -34.14 15.16
N ASP A 39 1.57 -33.95 15.63
CA ASP A 39 0.36 -34.44 14.94
C ASP A 39 -0.05 -33.54 13.76
N HIS A 40 0.53 -32.35 13.66
CA HIS A 40 0.16 -31.32 12.71
C HIS A 40 1.31 -30.90 11.78
N GLU A 41 2.30 -31.77 11.64
CA GLU A 41 3.46 -31.52 10.79
C GLU A 41 3.06 -31.48 9.29
N TRP A 42 3.89 -30.86 8.51
CA TRP A 42 3.71 -30.81 7.06
C TRP A 42 3.71 -32.22 6.45
N THR A 43 2.74 -32.50 5.61
CA THR A 43 2.64 -33.80 4.93
C THR A 43 3.43 -33.87 3.62
N GLY A 44 4.13 -32.81 3.26
CA GLY A 44 4.91 -32.66 2.04
C GLY A 44 4.81 -31.26 1.47
N PHE A 45 5.16 -31.11 0.19
CA PHE A 45 5.14 -29.84 -0.52
C PHE A 45 4.33 -29.95 -1.80
N LEU A 46 3.74 -28.82 -2.23
CA LEU A 46 3.09 -28.74 -3.53
C LEU A 46 4.12 -28.87 -4.63
N THR A 47 3.82 -29.67 -5.62
CA THR A 47 4.59 -29.73 -6.87
C THR A 47 4.37 -28.43 -7.67
N PRO A 48 5.24 -28.07 -8.62
CA PRO A 48 5.03 -26.89 -9.48
C PRO A 48 3.66 -26.86 -10.17
N ALA A 49 3.13 -28.02 -10.57
CA ALA A 49 1.81 -28.13 -11.20
C ALA A 49 0.65 -27.91 -10.22
N GLU A 50 0.85 -28.15 -8.94
CA GLU A 50 -0.15 -27.92 -7.88
C GLU A 50 -0.11 -26.49 -7.34
N GLN A 51 0.99 -25.74 -7.59
CA GLN A 51 1.11 -24.36 -7.12
C GLN A 51 0.14 -23.44 -7.87
N PRO A 52 -0.34 -22.36 -7.24
CA PRO A 52 -1.18 -21.36 -7.90
C PRO A 52 -0.50 -20.81 -9.15
N HIS A 53 -1.13 -20.98 -10.29
CA HIS A 53 -0.66 -20.44 -11.56
C HIS A 53 -1.81 -20.14 -12.51
N VAL A 54 -1.58 -19.26 -13.47
CA VAL A 54 -2.51 -18.99 -14.57
C VAL A 54 -1.72 -18.54 -15.80
N ARG A 55 -2.20 -18.94 -16.98
CA ARG A 55 -1.67 -18.50 -18.27
C ARG A 55 -2.81 -17.95 -19.11
N ASN A 56 -2.58 -16.80 -19.74
CA ASN A 56 -3.52 -16.12 -20.61
C ASN A 56 -4.93 -16.01 -20.03
N PRO A 57 -5.10 -15.37 -18.86
CA PRO A 57 -6.41 -15.24 -18.25
C PRO A 57 -7.36 -14.45 -19.15
N LYS A 58 -8.64 -14.79 -19.15
CA LYS A 58 -9.66 -14.14 -20.00
C LYS A 58 -9.75 -12.63 -19.81
N GLN A 59 -9.38 -12.13 -18.64
CA GLN A 59 -9.36 -10.69 -18.35
C GLN A 59 -8.24 -9.93 -19.07
N GLY A 60 -7.25 -10.61 -19.66
CA GLY A 60 -6.19 -10.01 -20.45
C GLY A 60 -5.09 -9.29 -19.67
N TYR A 61 -5.12 -9.34 -18.34
CA TYR A 61 -4.10 -8.76 -17.48
C TYR A 61 -3.86 -9.59 -16.23
N LEU A 62 -2.73 -9.35 -15.59
CA LEU A 62 -2.31 -9.97 -14.34
C LEU A 62 -1.75 -8.90 -13.40
N HIS A 63 -1.93 -9.07 -12.12
CA HIS A 63 -1.17 -8.34 -11.12
C HIS A 63 -1.00 -9.18 -9.86
N ALA A 64 0.09 -8.94 -9.14
CA ALA A 64 0.38 -9.58 -7.87
C ALA A 64 0.87 -8.52 -6.88
N TRP A 65 0.26 -8.47 -5.70
CA TRP A 65 0.60 -7.46 -4.70
C TRP A 65 0.34 -7.94 -3.28
N ASN A 66 1.22 -8.76 -2.73
CA ASN A 66 1.04 -9.33 -1.40
C ASN A 66 -0.41 -9.78 -1.15
N SER A 67 -1.06 -10.25 -2.18
CA SER A 67 -2.44 -10.73 -2.18
C SER A 67 -2.46 -12.24 -2.31
N LYS A 68 -3.48 -12.86 -1.74
CA LYS A 68 -3.68 -14.29 -1.87
C LYS A 68 -3.86 -14.65 -3.35
N ALA A 69 -3.06 -15.58 -3.87
CA ALA A 69 -3.07 -15.94 -5.29
C ALA A 69 -4.39 -16.63 -5.69
N THR A 70 -4.94 -17.45 -4.82
CA THR A 70 -6.23 -18.16 -5.04
C THR A 70 -7.01 -18.30 -3.74
N SER A 71 -8.32 -18.56 -3.85
CA SER A 71 -9.18 -18.80 -2.68
C SER A 71 -8.85 -20.10 -1.94
N TRP A 72 -8.28 -21.06 -2.65
CA TRP A 72 -7.98 -22.40 -2.12
C TRP A 72 -6.53 -22.58 -1.67
N SER A 73 -5.65 -21.66 -2.04
CA SER A 73 -4.23 -21.78 -1.66
C SER A 73 -4.08 -21.92 -0.15
N PRO A 74 -3.33 -22.93 0.31
CA PRO A 74 -3.11 -23.17 1.73
C PRO A 74 -2.10 -22.20 2.37
N GLU A 75 -1.99 -20.99 1.87
CA GLU A 75 -1.06 -19.95 2.32
C GLU A 75 -1.17 -19.68 3.81
N GLY A 76 -0.78 -20.68 4.57
CA GLY A 76 -0.94 -20.69 5.99
C GLY A 76 0.02 -19.82 6.75
N THR A 77 1.12 -19.49 6.13
CA THR A 77 2.16 -18.69 6.77
C THR A 77 1.92 -17.20 6.64
N GLU A 78 1.01 -16.81 5.76
CA GLU A 78 0.72 -15.40 5.48
C GLU A 78 -0.60 -14.92 6.10
N ALA A 79 -0.73 -15.02 7.41
CA ALA A 79 -1.75 -14.26 8.15
C ALA A 79 -1.67 -12.74 7.88
N ARG A 80 -0.71 -12.32 7.07
CA ARG A 80 -0.42 -10.95 6.67
C ARG A 80 -0.94 -10.58 5.29
N ILE A 81 -1.54 -11.49 4.56
CA ILE A 81 -2.23 -11.19 3.30
C ILE A 81 -3.41 -10.29 3.62
N GLY A 82 -3.28 -9.04 3.38
CA GLY A 82 -4.32 -8.16 3.85
C GLY A 82 -4.49 -6.87 3.08
N ALA A 83 -3.65 -6.63 2.09
CA ALA A 83 -3.70 -5.37 1.36
C ALA A 83 -4.64 -5.47 0.13
N ALA A 84 -5.89 -5.85 0.35
CA ALA A 84 -6.87 -6.01 -0.73
C ALA A 84 -7.12 -4.72 -1.53
N PHE A 85 -6.87 -3.55 -0.95
CA PHE A 85 -7.10 -2.27 -1.62
C PHE A 85 -6.20 -2.07 -2.85
N ARG A 86 -4.94 -2.49 -2.82
CA ARG A 86 -4.03 -2.41 -3.99
C ARG A 86 -4.53 -3.29 -5.13
N THR A 87 -4.88 -4.51 -4.80
CA THR A 87 -5.49 -5.46 -5.74
C THR A 87 -6.79 -4.90 -6.30
N TRP A 88 -7.63 -4.33 -5.44
CA TRP A 88 -8.88 -3.70 -5.88
C TRP A 88 -8.61 -2.49 -6.80
N ALA A 89 -7.74 -1.58 -6.44
CA ALA A 89 -7.38 -0.43 -7.25
C ALA A 89 -6.76 -0.85 -8.60
N GLY A 90 -5.83 -1.81 -8.57
CA GLY A 90 -5.20 -2.37 -9.77
C GLY A 90 -6.22 -3.00 -10.71
N ASN A 91 -7.16 -3.77 -10.19
CA ASN A 91 -8.24 -4.36 -10.98
C ASN A 91 -9.15 -3.30 -11.61
N GLN A 92 -9.56 -2.28 -10.85
CA GLN A 92 -10.41 -1.21 -11.37
C GLN A 92 -9.72 -0.43 -12.49
N LEU A 93 -8.45 -0.11 -12.32
CA LEU A 93 -7.69 0.65 -13.29
C LEU A 93 -7.35 -0.18 -14.54
N ALA A 94 -6.98 -1.44 -14.38
CA ALA A 94 -6.70 -2.33 -15.51
C ALA A 94 -7.96 -2.68 -16.31
N ALA A 95 -9.10 -2.86 -15.64
CA ALA A 95 -10.37 -3.14 -16.30
C ALA A 95 -10.99 -1.93 -17.01
N SER A 96 -10.55 -0.71 -16.72
CA SER A 96 -11.11 0.52 -17.29
C SER A 96 -10.68 0.82 -18.73
N ASN A 97 -9.65 0.12 -19.22
CA ASN A 97 -9.10 0.34 -20.56
C ASN A 97 -8.65 -1.00 -21.18
N ASN A 98 -9.17 -1.32 -22.36
CA ASN A 98 -8.84 -2.55 -23.07
C ASN A 98 -7.59 -2.45 -23.98
N ALA A 99 -7.02 -1.26 -24.12
CA ALA A 99 -5.86 -0.97 -24.96
C ALA A 99 -4.81 -0.18 -24.16
N ILE A 100 -4.32 -0.78 -23.07
CA ILE A 100 -3.37 -0.15 -22.16
C ILE A 100 -2.02 0.01 -22.86
N THR A 101 -1.57 1.25 -22.96
CA THR A 101 -0.23 1.61 -23.44
C THR A 101 0.77 1.66 -22.27
N LEU A 102 2.05 1.81 -22.60
CA LEU A 102 3.09 2.02 -21.59
C LEU A 102 2.86 3.29 -20.76
N LEU A 103 2.33 4.35 -21.37
CA LEU A 103 1.97 5.57 -20.65
C LEU A 103 0.79 5.37 -19.72
N ASP A 104 -0.20 4.58 -20.14
CA ASP A 104 -1.32 4.20 -19.28
C ASP A 104 -0.84 3.38 -18.09
N MET A 105 0.07 2.43 -18.30
CA MET A 105 0.68 1.65 -17.21
C MET A 105 1.42 2.54 -16.21
N ARG A 106 2.15 3.54 -16.69
CA ARG A 106 2.78 4.53 -15.82
C ARG A 106 1.74 5.28 -14.98
N ALA A 107 0.67 5.77 -15.62
CA ALA A 107 -0.40 6.48 -14.92
C ALA A 107 -1.17 5.57 -13.94
N ILE A 108 -1.40 4.31 -14.31
CA ILE A 108 -2.01 3.30 -13.42
C ILE A 108 -1.13 3.08 -12.20
N ASN A 109 0.16 2.88 -12.39
CA ASN A 109 1.11 2.68 -11.30
C ASN A 109 1.10 3.86 -10.34
N GLN A 110 1.20 5.08 -10.86
CA GLN A 110 1.13 6.30 -10.05
C GLN A 110 -0.20 6.44 -9.29
N LYS A 111 -1.33 6.13 -9.92
CA LYS A 111 -2.64 6.13 -9.24
C LYS A 111 -2.71 5.08 -8.14
N ILE A 112 -2.14 3.90 -8.36
CA ILE A 112 -2.07 2.86 -7.33
C ILE A 112 -1.21 3.32 -6.17
N PHE A 113 -0.04 3.91 -6.41
CA PHE A 113 0.79 4.50 -5.36
C PHE A 113 0.05 5.55 -4.56
N ASN A 114 -0.65 6.46 -5.22
CA ASN A 114 -1.42 7.50 -4.57
C ASN A 114 -2.69 6.99 -3.87
N ALA A 115 -3.21 5.82 -4.27
CA ALA A 115 -4.34 5.18 -3.61
C ALA A 115 -3.94 4.36 -2.38
N MET A 116 -2.66 4.14 -2.20
CA MET A 116 -2.14 3.33 -1.11
C MET A 116 -2.02 4.15 0.15
N GLY A 117 -3.14 4.47 0.75
CA GLY A 117 -3.18 5.14 2.03
C GLY A 117 -2.26 4.46 3.04
N ALA A 118 -1.51 5.29 3.75
CA ALA A 118 -0.52 4.92 4.72
C ALA A 118 -0.80 3.60 5.44
N ARG A 119 0.15 2.71 5.42
CA ARG A 119 0.38 1.57 6.31
C ARG A 119 -0.81 0.76 6.85
N ASP A 120 -2.00 1.30 6.79
CA ASP A 120 -3.21 0.57 7.05
C ASP A 120 -3.60 -0.22 5.80
N ARG A 121 -2.90 -1.29 5.59
CA ARG A 121 -2.96 -2.18 4.43
C ARG A 121 -4.34 -2.75 4.12
N THR A 122 -5.43 -2.18 4.61
CA THR A 122 -6.73 -2.81 4.47
C THR A 122 -7.80 -1.97 3.80
N GLN A 123 -8.16 -0.80 4.28
CA GLN A 123 -9.27 -0.02 3.73
C GLN A 123 -9.01 1.47 3.86
N THR A 124 -8.13 1.97 3.03
CA THR A 124 -7.64 3.35 3.13
C THR A 124 -8.50 4.35 2.40
N THR A 125 -9.57 3.90 1.77
CA THR A 125 -10.50 4.78 1.10
C THR A 125 -11.88 4.73 1.78
N PRO A 126 -12.62 5.84 1.77
CA PRO A 126 -14.00 5.85 2.26
C PRO A 126 -14.93 4.90 1.51
N ALA A 127 -14.56 4.44 0.32
CA ALA A 127 -15.40 3.62 -0.55
C ALA A 127 -16.00 2.40 0.17
N PHE A 128 -15.22 1.73 1.03
CA PHE A 128 -15.69 0.57 1.78
C PHE A 128 -16.69 0.93 2.89
N PHE A 129 -16.60 2.16 3.43
CA PHE A 129 -17.47 2.65 4.49
C PHE A 129 -18.60 3.54 3.97
N ALA A 130 -18.54 3.95 2.71
CA ALA A 130 -19.47 4.89 2.11
C ALA A 130 -20.97 4.52 2.30
N PRO A 131 -21.38 3.24 2.13
CA PRO A 131 -22.79 2.88 2.35
C PRO A 131 -23.26 3.19 3.78
N TYR A 132 -22.40 2.97 4.78
CA TYR A 132 -22.72 3.19 6.19
C TYR A 132 -22.65 4.67 6.55
N ILE A 133 -21.62 5.37 6.09
CA ILE A 133 -21.48 6.83 6.32
C ILE A 133 -22.68 7.57 5.75
N ARG A 134 -23.12 7.26 4.52
CA ARG A 134 -24.30 7.91 3.90
C ARG A 134 -25.56 7.75 4.75
N VAL A 135 -25.82 6.55 5.25
CA VAL A 135 -27.00 6.31 6.09
C VAL A 135 -26.90 7.05 7.43
N ALA A 136 -25.72 7.05 8.05
CA ALA A 136 -25.51 7.72 9.33
C ALA A 136 -25.68 9.24 9.22
N ILE A 137 -25.10 9.87 8.19
CA ILE A 137 -25.22 11.32 8.02
C ILE A 137 -26.64 11.75 7.59
N ALA A 138 -27.32 10.96 6.76
CA ALA A 138 -28.70 11.21 6.39
C ALA A 138 -29.66 11.17 7.58
N GLY A 139 -29.41 10.32 8.57
CA GLY A 139 -30.18 10.22 9.79
C GLY A 139 -29.75 11.19 10.90
N SER A 140 -28.69 11.96 10.71
CA SER A 140 -28.16 12.87 11.74
C SER A 140 -28.84 14.24 11.68
N ALA A 141 -29.33 14.73 12.82
CA ALA A 141 -29.79 16.11 12.97
C ALA A 141 -28.63 17.13 13.02
N ASP A 142 -27.42 16.68 13.36
CA ASP A 142 -26.24 17.51 13.52
C ASP A 142 -25.65 17.90 12.15
N ALA A 143 -25.69 19.19 11.83
CA ALA A 143 -25.20 19.72 10.56
C ALA A 143 -23.69 19.54 10.36
N GLU A 144 -22.91 19.58 11.45
CA GLU A 144 -21.46 19.37 11.38
C GLU A 144 -21.13 17.91 11.05
N VAL A 145 -21.87 16.97 11.63
CA VAL A 145 -21.74 15.53 11.30
C VAL A 145 -22.04 15.28 9.83
N ARG A 146 -23.10 15.91 9.31
CA ARG A 146 -23.43 15.80 7.87
C ARG A 146 -22.31 16.36 7.00
N LYS A 147 -21.86 17.59 7.29
CA LYS A 147 -20.76 18.24 6.55
C LYS A 147 -19.48 17.40 6.60
N ALA A 148 -19.09 16.91 7.77
CA ALA A 148 -17.90 16.07 7.92
C ALA A 148 -18.01 14.77 7.13
N GLY A 149 -19.16 14.09 7.19
CA GLY A 149 -19.37 12.86 6.45
C GLY A 149 -19.37 13.08 4.93
N GLU A 150 -19.93 14.18 4.43
CA GLU A 150 -19.88 14.55 3.02
C GLU A 150 -18.43 14.81 2.57
N LEU A 151 -17.65 15.55 3.35
CA LEU A 151 -16.22 15.76 3.09
C LEU A 151 -15.46 14.45 3.10
N MET A 152 -15.70 13.56 4.08
CA MET A 152 -15.07 12.22 4.09
C MET A 152 -15.40 11.44 2.81
N LEU A 153 -16.63 11.51 2.34
CA LEU A 153 -17.07 10.81 1.13
C LEU A 153 -16.54 11.45 -0.17
N SER A 154 -16.11 12.71 -0.14
CA SER A 154 -15.45 13.37 -1.27
C SER A 154 -14.00 12.88 -1.48
N PHE A 155 -13.38 12.28 -0.46
CA PHE A 155 -12.04 11.74 -0.56
C PHE A 155 -12.04 10.46 -1.39
N ASN A 156 -11.44 10.52 -2.58
CA ASN A 156 -11.39 9.41 -3.53
C ASN A 156 -10.26 8.39 -3.27
N GLY A 157 -9.53 8.54 -2.17
CA GLY A 157 -8.39 7.68 -1.81
C GLY A 157 -7.05 8.12 -2.39
N LEU A 158 -6.99 9.20 -3.18
CA LEU A 158 -5.76 9.72 -3.75
C LEU A 158 -5.14 10.81 -2.86
N TYR A 159 -3.86 10.68 -2.62
CA TYR A 159 -3.05 11.62 -1.85
C TYR A 159 -2.36 12.57 -2.83
N LEU A 160 -3.04 13.64 -3.18
CA LEU A 160 -2.58 14.60 -4.19
C LEU A 160 -2.29 15.95 -3.55
N ASP A 161 -1.29 16.61 -4.08
CA ASP A 161 -0.95 18.01 -3.89
C ASP A 161 -0.81 18.60 -5.30
N SER A 162 -1.93 19.07 -5.84
CA SER A 162 -2.00 19.49 -7.25
C SER A 162 -1.53 20.92 -7.47
N ASP A 163 -1.53 21.74 -6.43
CA ASP A 163 -1.13 23.15 -6.44
C ASP A 163 0.25 23.40 -5.83
N ALA A 164 0.90 22.34 -5.37
CA ALA A 164 2.24 22.35 -4.76
C ALA A 164 2.34 23.27 -3.52
N ASP A 165 1.25 23.37 -2.75
CA ASP A 165 1.21 24.16 -1.51
C ASP A 165 1.73 23.38 -0.29
N GLN A 166 2.19 22.15 -0.49
CA GLN A 166 2.69 21.22 0.54
C GLN A 166 1.58 20.69 1.47
N LEU A 167 0.33 20.80 1.05
CA LEU A 167 -0.82 20.21 1.73
C LEU A 167 -1.52 19.24 0.78
N TYR A 168 -2.05 18.16 1.33
CA TYR A 168 -2.91 17.31 0.50
C TYR A 168 -4.22 18.04 0.18
N ASP A 169 -4.63 18.03 -1.07
CA ASP A 169 -5.75 18.81 -1.62
C ASP A 169 -7.08 18.61 -0.89
N ASN A 170 -7.34 17.42 -0.37
CA ASN A 170 -8.67 17.03 0.08
C ASN A 170 -8.77 16.99 1.62
N ALA A 171 -9.57 17.87 2.20
CA ALA A 171 -9.84 17.88 3.63
C ALA A 171 -10.56 16.61 4.14
N GLY A 172 -11.29 15.92 3.27
CA GLY A 172 -11.90 14.63 3.61
C GLY A 172 -10.87 13.53 3.90
N LEU A 173 -9.66 13.64 3.34
CA LEU A 173 -8.53 12.78 3.72
C LEU A 173 -8.19 12.95 5.20
N THR A 174 -8.06 14.18 5.67
CA THR A 174 -7.76 14.50 7.07
C THR A 174 -8.84 13.93 8.01
N LEU A 175 -10.10 14.20 7.68
CA LEU A 175 -11.25 13.71 8.44
C LEU A 175 -11.32 12.18 8.45
N PHE A 176 -11.17 11.54 7.30
CA PHE A 176 -11.28 10.10 7.19
C PHE A 176 -10.13 9.39 7.92
N ARG A 177 -8.90 9.87 7.79
CA ARG A 177 -7.76 9.31 8.52
C ARG A 177 -7.92 9.43 10.03
N GLN A 178 -8.35 10.60 10.53
CA GLN A 178 -8.61 10.75 11.97
C GLN A 178 -9.75 9.86 12.42
N TRP A 179 -10.81 9.75 11.61
CA TRP A 179 -11.94 8.87 11.91
C TRP A 179 -11.51 7.39 12.02
N LEU A 180 -10.59 6.91 11.19
CA LEU A 180 -10.04 5.55 11.28
C LEU A 180 -9.29 5.29 12.61
N THR A 181 -8.93 6.34 13.33
CA THR A 181 -8.37 6.24 14.69
C THR A 181 -9.46 6.30 15.75
N VAL A 182 -10.38 7.24 15.61
CA VAL A 182 -11.43 7.52 16.59
C VAL A 182 -12.49 6.40 16.63
N ALA A 183 -13.00 6.01 15.47
CA ALA A 183 -14.13 5.09 15.39
C ALA A 183 -13.80 3.69 15.96
N PRO A 184 -12.67 3.05 15.66
CA PRO A 184 -12.31 1.78 16.29
C PRO A 184 -12.18 1.91 17.82
N ALA A 185 -11.59 3.00 18.31
CA ALA A 185 -11.43 3.23 19.74
C ALA A 185 -12.79 3.33 20.47
N MET A 186 -13.73 4.07 19.86
CA MET A 186 -15.07 4.22 20.42
C MET A 186 -15.89 2.92 20.37
N VAL A 187 -15.77 2.15 19.27
CA VAL A 187 -16.55 0.92 19.08
C VAL A 187 -16.00 -0.23 19.92
N PHE A 188 -14.70 -0.38 19.98
CA PHE A 188 -14.06 -1.56 20.61
C PHE A 188 -13.43 -1.28 21.95
N GLY A 189 -12.94 -0.07 22.21
CA GLY A 189 -12.13 0.27 23.39
C GLY A 189 -12.79 -0.18 24.70
N ASN A 190 -14.03 0.22 24.93
CA ASN A 190 -14.76 -0.15 26.14
C ASN A 190 -15.17 -1.62 26.25
N SER A 191 -15.09 -2.36 25.15
CA SER A 191 -15.50 -3.77 25.11
C SER A 191 -14.33 -4.73 25.19
N MET A 192 -13.14 -4.27 24.83
CA MET A 192 -11.93 -5.08 24.79
C MET A 192 -10.99 -4.81 25.98
N GLY A 193 -11.24 -3.74 26.76
CA GLY A 193 -10.44 -3.39 27.92
C GLY A 193 -8.94 -3.35 27.63
N ASP A 194 -8.13 -3.99 28.48
CA ASP A 194 -6.67 -4.06 28.32
C ASP A 194 -6.19 -4.64 26.97
N TRP A 195 -7.00 -5.49 26.35
CA TRP A 195 -6.71 -6.00 25.02
C TRP A 195 -6.74 -4.90 23.97
N TRP A 196 -7.59 -3.91 24.14
CA TRP A 196 -7.63 -2.76 23.24
C TRP A 196 -6.31 -1.99 23.28
N GLN A 197 -5.78 -1.71 24.47
CA GLN A 197 -4.49 -1.03 24.61
C GLN A 197 -3.37 -1.79 23.89
N LYS A 198 -3.27 -3.11 24.11
CA LYS A 198 -2.29 -3.96 23.44
C LYS A 198 -2.43 -3.96 21.92
N VAL A 199 -3.65 -3.90 21.41
CA VAL A 199 -3.93 -3.79 19.96
C VAL A 199 -3.62 -2.38 19.45
N ASP A 200 -3.81 -1.35 20.28
CA ASP A 200 -3.59 0.05 19.93
C ASP A 200 -2.10 0.43 19.91
N GLU A 201 -1.36 0.03 20.90
CA GLU A 201 0.09 0.22 20.99
C GLU A 201 0.85 -0.58 19.94
N GLY A 202 0.32 -1.73 19.58
CA GLY A 202 0.89 -2.58 18.55
C GLY A 202 0.49 -2.09 17.15
N ARG A 203 1.36 -2.10 16.23
CA ARG A 203 1.28 -1.80 14.80
C ARG A 203 0.10 -2.46 14.04
N TYR A 204 -1.07 -2.59 14.66
CA TYR A 204 -2.20 -3.39 14.20
C TYR A 204 -3.40 -2.56 13.70
N LEU A 205 -3.18 -1.30 13.31
CA LEU A 205 -4.24 -0.43 12.78
C LEU A 205 -5.05 -1.11 11.66
N LYS A 206 -4.38 -1.89 10.81
CA LYS A 206 -5.01 -2.66 9.74
C LYS A 206 -6.09 -3.63 10.22
N TYR A 207 -5.90 -4.22 11.40
CA TYR A 207 -6.90 -5.13 11.97
C TYR A 207 -8.08 -4.37 12.55
N LYS A 208 -7.83 -3.20 13.13
CA LYS A 208 -8.87 -2.32 13.66
C LYS A 208 -9.84 -1.89 12.57
N THR A 209 -9.32 -1.46 11.43
CA THR A 209 -10.13 -1.01 10.29
C THR A 209 -10.93 -2.14 9.67
N SER A 210 -10.33 -3.30 9.48
CA SER A 210 -11.05 -4.48 9.00
C SER A 210 -12.12 -4.96 9.99
N LEU A 211 -11.81 -4.94 11.27
CA LEU A 211 -12.77 -5.29 12.32
C LEU A 211 -13.94 -4.30 12.35
N LEU A 212 -13.65 -3.00 12.21
CA LEU A 212 -14.65 -1.95 12.14
C LEU A 212 -15.59 -2.14 10.95
N LEU A 213 -15.04 -2.38 9.77
CA LEU A 213 -15.86 -2.66 8.58
C LEU A 213 -16.78 -3.86 8.79
N ARG A 214 -16.24 -4.95 9.34
CA ARG A 214 -17.05 -6.15 9.65
C ARG A 214 -18.12 -5.88 10.70
N ALA A 215 -17.85 -5.03 11.67
CA ALA A 215 -18.86 -4.62 12.65
C ALA A 215 -20.02 -3.89 11.96
N PHE A 216 -19.75 -2.97 11.03
CA PHE A 216 -20.80 -2.29 10.26
C PHE A 216 -21.50 -3.21 9.25
N GLN A 217 -20.82 -4.16 8.67
CA GLN A 217 -21.43 -5.17 7.79
C GLN A 217 -22.39 -6.09 8.55
N GLY A 218 -22.08 -6.39 9.81
CA GLY A 218 -22.89 -7.27 10.65
C GLY A 218 -23.01 -8.67 10.04
N LYS A 219 -24.22 -9.15 9.85
CA LYS A 219 -24.49 -10.48 9.23
C LYS A 219 -24.10 -10.59 7.77
N ALA A 220 -23.97 -9.47 7.06
CA ALA A 220 -23.52 -9.43 5.66
C ALA A 220 -22.01 -9.57 5.48
N ALA A 221 -21.24 -9.53 6.58
CA ALA A 221 -19.80 -9.78 6.50
C ALA A 221 -19.53 -11.24 6.09
N SER A 222 -18.50 -11.44 5.26
CA SER A 222 -18.06 -12.79 4.87
C SER A 222 -17.66 -13.66 6.07
N SER A 223 -17.28 -13.02 7.19
CA SER A 223 -17.06 -13.65 8.47
C SER A 223 -17.64 -12.73 9.54
N ALA A 224 -18.88 -12.96 9.93
CA ALA A 224 -19.58 -12.15 10.92
C ALA A 224 -18.89 -12.20 12.28
N LEU A 225 -18.88 -11.05 12.98
CA LEU A 225 -18.35 -10.97 14.33
C LEU A 225 -19.31 -11.69 15.30
N ARG A 226 -18.73 -12.44 16.25
CA ARG A 226 -19.52 -13.16 17.27
C ARG A 226 -20.14 -12.21 18.31
N HIS A 227 -19.52 -11.04 18.53
CA HIS A 227 -19.98 -10.06 19.49
C HIS A 227 -20.54 -8.83 18.79
N ASN A 228 -21.63 -8.29 19.37
CA ASN A 228 -22.16 -7.00 18.97
C ASN A 228 -21.44 -5.88 19.77
N TYR A 229 -20.42 -5.29 19.16
CA TYR A 229 -19.64 -4.21 19.79
C TYR A 229 -20.41 -2.89 19.92
N PHE A 230 -21.54 -2.75 19.26
CA PHE A 230 -22.44 -1.60 19.45
C PHE A 230 -23.32 -1.71 20.71
N LYS A 231 -23.22 -2.82 21.44
CA LYS A 231 -23.96 -3.05 22.71
C LYS A 231 -25.47 -2.85 22.59
N GLY A 232 -26.05 -3.30 21.49
CA GLY A 232 -27.49 -3.16 21.21
C GLY A 232 -27.93 -1.79 20.69
N ARG A 233 -27.02 -0.81 20.61
CA ARG A 233 -27.31 0.51 20.04
C ARG A 233 -27.40 0.43 18.51
N ASP A 234 -28.14 1.35 17.93
CA ASP A 234 -28.17 1.50 16.49
C ASP A 234 -26.78 1.88 15.96
N ARG A 235 -26.28 1.10 14.99
CA ARG A 235 -24.94 1.30 14.41
C ARG A 235 -24.77 2.63 13.69
N ASN A 236 -25.87 3.16 13.11
CA ASN A 236 -25.80 4.42 12.38
C ASN A 236 -25.69 5.60 13.35
N VAL A 237 -26.38 5.52 14.49
CA VAL A 237 -26.24 6.49 15.58
C VAL A 237 -24.80 6.46 16.12
N VAL A 238 -24.25 5.28 16.39
CA VAL A 238 -22.86 5.16 16.86
C VAL A 238 -21.89 5.71 15.80
N LEU A 239 -22.13 5.44 14.52
CA LEU A 239 -21.29 5.98 13.43
C LEU A 239 -21.33 7.52 13.40
N ALA A 240 -22.51 8.12 13.51
CA ALA A 240 -22.64 9.58 13.60
C ALA A 240 -21.89 10.17 14.79
N GLU A 241 -21.95 9.53 15.94
CA GLU A 241 -21.17 9.91 17.14
C GLU A 241 -19.66 9.82 16.92
N THR A 242 -19.19 8.80 16.21
CA THR A 242 -17.75 8.68 15.89
C THR A 242 -17.30 9.80 14.93
N ILE A 243 -18.13 10.20 13.99
CA ILE A 243 -17.86 11.34 13.11
C ILE A 243 -17.81 12.63 13.94
N LYS A 244 -18.77 12.84 14.84
CA LYS A 244 -18.78 13.99 15.74
C LYS A 244 -17.52 14.09 16.59
N ALA A 245 -17.13 13.01 17.23
CA ALA A 245 -15.92 12.95 18.04
C ALA A 245 -14.65 13.23 17.20
N THR A 246 -14.63 12.81 15.95
CA THR A 246 -13.56 13.13 14.99
C THR A 246 -13.48 14.63 14.73
N VAL A 247 -14.61 15.28 14.48
CA VAL A 247 -14.69 16.73 14.29
C VAL A 247 -14.20 17.48 15.52
N GLU A 248 -14.63 17.07 16.71
CA GLU A 248 -14.23 17.70 17.97
C GLU A 248 -12.72 17.61 18.19
N GLN A 249 -12.09 16.47 17.93
CA GLN A 249 -10.64 16.29 18.05
C GLN A 249 -9.86 17.13 17.05
N LEU A 250 -10.33 17.19 15.78
CA LEU A 250 -9.65 17.97 14.75
C LEU A 250 -9.81 19.47 14.91
N ARG A 251 -10.92 19.94 15.46
CA ARG A 251 -11.17 21.37 15.70
C ARG A 251 -10.06 22.01 16.53
N GLY A 252 -9.53 21.31 17.51
CA GLY A 252 -8.39 21.78 18.31
C GLY A 252 -7.09 21.91 17.51
N GLN A 253 -6.98 21.18 16.41
CA GLN A 253 -5.81 21.19 15.52
C GLN A 253 -5.91 22.26 14.40
N PHE A 254 -7.13 22.70 14.10
CA PHE A 254 -7.42 23.70 13.06
C PHE A 254 -8.23 24.90 13.63
N PRO A 255 -7.69 25.62 14.62
CA PRO A 255 -8.43 26.70 15.26
C PRO A 255 -8.85 27.78 14.26
N GLY A 256 -10.14 28.13 14.27
CA GLY A 256 -10.69 29.18 13.43
C GLY A 256 -10.84 28.87 11.95
N LYS A 257 -10.45 27.68 11.48
CA LYS A 257 -10.59 27.29 10.07
C LYS A 257 -11.96 26.62 9.80
N ASP A 258 -12.49 26.84 8.61
CA ASP A 258 -13.59 26.03 8.11
C ASP A 258 -13.15 24.57 7.93
N MET A 259 -14.06 23.65 8.08
CA MET A 259 -13.76 22.21 7.96
C MET A 259 -13.25 21.82 6.57
N ALA A 260 -13.64 22.54 5.52
CA ALA A 260 -13.15 22.34 4.17
C ALA A 260 -11.65 22.69 4.01
N ASP A 261 -11.10 23.48 4.93
CA ASP A 261 -9.69 23.90 4.94
C ASP A 261 -8.81 23.06 5.89
N TRP A 262 -9.38 21.99 6.45
CA TRP A 262 -8.61 21.07 7.32
C TRP A 262 -7.76 20.12 6.49
N LYS A 263 -6.78 20.68 5.82
CA LYS A 263 -5.84 19.94 4.98
C LYS A 263 -4.64 19.45 5.77
N THR A 264 -4.21 18.23 5.51
CA THR A 264 -3.02 17.63 6.14
C THR A 264 -1.77 18.02 5.37
N PRO A 265 -0.72 18.52 6.03
CA PRO A 265 0.57 18.72 5.39
C PRO A 265 1.16 17.43 4.84
N ILE A 266 1.88 17.56 3.73
CA ILE A 266 2.64 16.44 3.19
C ILE A 266 3.72 16.05 4.18
N PHE A 267 3.84 14.77 4.38
CA PHE A 267 4.82 14.21 5.27
C PHE A 267 6.01 13.68 4.45
N TRP A 268 7.13 14.37 4.54
CA TRP A 268 8.34 14.01 3.82
C TRP A 268 9.13 12.92 4.53
N LYS A 269 9.71 12.02 3.76
CA LYS A 269 10.59 10.97 4.26
C LYS A 269 11.97 11.05 3.64
N TYR A 270 12.98 10.93 4.45
CA TYR A 270 14.34 10.78 3.96
C TYR A 270 14.68 9.28 3.81
N TYR A 271 15.43 9.00 2.75
CA TYR A 271 15.65 7.62 2.33
C TYR A 271 16.69 6.88 3.17
N ASP A 272 17.71 7.56 3.68
CA ASP A 272 18.80 6.90 4.41
C ASP A 272 18.75 7.18 5.91
N PRO A 273 18.13 6.27 6.68
CA PRO A 273 18.06 6.42 8.13
C PRO A 273 19.42 6.20 8.82
N ALA A 274 20.34 5.47 8.20
CA ALA A 274 21.65 5.17 8.78
C ALA A 274 22.60 6.39 8.68
N ALA A 275 22.54 7.08 7.56
CA ALA A 275 23.39 8.26 7.34
C ALA A 275 22.86 9.53 8.04
N LYS A 276 21.60 9.53 8.52
CA LYS A 276 20.94 10.71 9.14
C LYS A 276 21.20 12.00 8.35
N ARG A 277 21.16 11.90 7.02
CA ARG A 277 21.53 13.01 6.15
C ARG A 277 20.35 13.92 5.89
N PRO A 278 20.35 15.14 6.44
CA PRO A 278 19.30 16.12 6.19
C PRO A 278 19.39 16.76 4.79
N ASP A 279 20.46 16.51 4.07
CA ASP A 279 20.75 17.05 2.74
C ASP A 279 20.16 16.20 1.59
N ARG A 280 19.58 15.04 1.89
CA ARG A 280 18.85 14.28 0.88
C ARG A 280 17.40 14.73 0.81
N PRO A 281 16.88 15.00 -0.40
CA PRO A 281 15.47 15.26 -0.56
C PRO A 281 14.68 14.06 -0.02
N GLY A 282 13.68 14.34 0.81
CA GLY A 282 12.73 13.35 1.26
C GLY A 282 11.79 12.98 0.11
N LEU A 283 11.20 11.80 0.19
CA LEU A 283 10.04 11.45 -0.63
C LEU A 283 8.78 11.93 0.08
N PRO A 284 7.79 12.44 -0.64
CA PRO A 284 6.50 12.71 -0.05
C PRO A 284 5.96 11.40 0.52
N ASP A 285 5.16 11.52 1.56
CA ASP A 285 4.53 10.39 2.18
C ASP A 285 3.54 9.74 1.21
N SER A 286 4.06 8.94 0.29
CA SER A 286 3.19 8.03 -0.39
C SER A 286 2.67 7.01 0.63
N PRO A 287 1.41 6.63 0.53
CA PRO A 287 0.79 5.69 1.44
C PRO A 287 1.52 4.36 1.59
N GLU A 288 2.31 3.95 0.62
CA GLU A 288 3.06 2.70 0.68
C GLU A 288 4.37 2.81 1.45
N SER A 289 5.02 3.95 1.36
CA SER A 289 6.26 4.22 2.10
C SER A 289 5.99 4.68 3.53
N ALA A 290 4.72 5.00 3.87
CA ALA A 290 4.36 5.52 5.18
C ALA A 290 4.37 4.46 6.27
N ARG A 291 5.40 4.44 7.10
CA ARG A 291 5.27 3.93 8.46
C ARG A 291 4.77 5.07 9.35
N LEU A 292 3.53 5.47 9.18
CA LEU A 292 2.92 6.45 10.04
C LEU A 292 2.62 5.87 11.42
N SER A 293 2.87 6.67 12.42
CA SER A 293 2.20 6.53 13.70
C SER A 293 0.68 6.65 13.45
N SER A 294 -0.11 5.99 14.27
CA SER A 294 -1.57 6.07 14.24
C SER A 294 -2.11 7.49 14.48
N VAL A 295 -1.24 8.44 14.76
CA VAL A 295 -1.58 9.83 15.04
C VAL A 295 -1.33 10.66 13.80
N LEU A 296 -2.35 11.39 13.37
CA LEU A 296 -2.22 12.42 12.35
C LEU A 296 -1.25 13.48 12.85
N LYS A 297 -0.09 13.58 12.23
CA LYS A 297 0.84 14.65 12.52
C LYS A 297 0.57 15.81 11.59
N LEU A 298 0.16 16.93 12.16
CA LEU A 298 0.02 18.18 11.46
C LEU A 298 1.33 18.96 11.59
N GLY A 299 1.98 19.14 10.46
CA GLY A 299 3.23 19.89 10.37
C GLY A 299 4.30 19.18 9.57
N PRO A 300 5.26 19.92 9.01
CA PRO A 300 6.36 19.35 8.26
C PRO A 300 7.20 18.48 9.19
N THR A 301 7.08 17.20 9.06
CA THR A 301 7.90 16.24 9.80
C THR A 301 8.63 15.36 8.80
N MET A 302 9.93 15.27 8.94
CA MET A 302 10.73 14.29 8.22
C MET A 302 10.87 13.02 9.06
N ALA A 303 10.65 11.89 8.44
CA ALA A 303 10.86 10.57 9.04
C ALA A 303 11.69 9.69 8.12
N PRO A 304 12.42 8.72 8.67
CA PRO A 304 13.16 7.78 7.85
C PRO A 304 12.21 6.95 6.99
N HIS A 305 12.55 6.80 5.73
CA HIS A 305 11.91 5.84 4.85
C HIS A 305 12.20 4.44 5.39
N ASN A 306 11.18 3.67 5.63
CA ASN A 306 11.33 2.35 6.26
C ASN A 306 10.53 1.29 5.49
N GLY A 307 10.97 0.99 4.29
CA GLY A 307 10.31 0.05 3.40
C GLY A 307 9.39 0.74 2.39
N GLY A 308 9.05 0.07 1.38
CA GLY A 308 8.33 0.52 0.20
C GLY A 308 9.03 -0.02 -1.04
N GLU A 309 8.65 0.44 -2.21
CA GLU A 309 9.30 0.03 -3.44
C GLU A 309 10.60 0.80 -3.62
N GLY A 310 11.71 0.08 -3.63
CA GLY A 310 13.01 0.64 -3.99
C GLY A 310 13.24 0.69 -5.49
N TRP A 311 12.49 -0.10 -6.25
CA TRP A 311 12.62 -0.19 -7.71
C TRP A 311 11.25 -0.09 -8.38
N VAL A 312 11.15 0.76 -9.39
CA VAL A 312 9.99 0.86 -10.27
C VAL A 312 10.46 0.65 -11.71
N GLY A 313 9.83 -0.27 -12.42
CA GLY A 313 10.14 -0.55 -13.81
C GLY A 313 8.88 -0.73 -14.64
N LEU A 314 8.89 -0.20 -15.83
CA LEU A 314 7.93 -0.50 -16.89
C LEU A 314 8.64 -1.18 -18.03
N MET A 315 8.00 -2.20 -18.58
CA MET A 315 8.53 -2.95 -19.72
C MET A 315 7.43 -3.07 -20.76
N GLU A 316 7.74 -2.65 -21.96
CA GLU A 316 6.97 -2.96 -23.15
C GLU A 316 7.72 -4.02 -23.98
N ILE A 317 7.06 -5.11 -24.28
CA ILE A 317 7.62 -6.20 -25.08
C ILE A 317 6.87 -6.23 -26.40
N THR A 318 7.54 -5.80 -27.46
CA THR A 318 7.02 -5.87 -28.81
C THR A 318 7.93 -6.80 -29.63
N PRO A 319 7.41 -7.66 -30.49
CA PRO A 319 8.24 -8.54 -31.33
C PRO A 319 9.34 -7.76 -32.06
N GLY A 320 10.59 -8.14 -31.84
CA GLY A 320 11.76 -7.50 -32.43
C GLY A 320 12.23 -6.17 -31.81
N HIS A 321 11.50 -5.61 -30.84
CA HIS A 321 11.80 -4.30 -30.25
C HIS A 321 11.50 -4.24 -28.76
N PRO A 322 12.23 -4.96 -27.91
CA PRO A 322 12.02 -4.83 -26.47
C PRO A 322 12.42 -3.43 -25.99
N ALA A 323 11.56 -2.77 -25.28
CA ALA A 323 11.87 -1.51 -24.63
C ALA A 323 11.68 -1.66 -23.11
N ILE A 324 12.74 -1.43 -22.36
CA ILE A 324 12.68 -1.40 -20.90
C ILE A 324 12.90 0.03 -20.41
N TYR A 325 11.99 0.51 -19.59
CA TYR A 325 12.12 1.76 -18.89
C TYR A 325 12.16 1.47 -17.40
N SER A 326 13.15 2.00 -16.70
CA SER A 326 13.27 1.74 -15.27
C SER A 326 13.68 2.99 -14.51
N VAL A 327 13.10 3.16 -13.35
CA VAL A 327 13.64 3.99 -12.28
C VAL A 327 14.15 3.05 -11.22
N ILE A 328 15.37 3.21 -10.85
CA ILE A 328 16.01 2.37 -9.85
C ILE A 328 16.14 3.19 -8.58
N ASP A 329 15.72 2.63 -7.49
CA ASP A 329 15.95 3.09 -6.15
C ASP A 329 15.77 4.61 -5.88
N ALA A 330 14.91 4.93 -4.94
CA ALA A 330 14.67 6.29 -4.49
C ALA A 330 15.93 7.02 -3.99
N GLY A 331 16.97 6.30 -3.60
CA GLY A 331 18.25 6.84 -3.17
C GLY A 331 19.32 6.99 -4.26
N GLY A 332 19.02 6.62 -5.51
CA GLY A 332 20.03 6.53 -6.57
C GLY A 332 20.79 5.21 -6.59
N GLN A 333 21.58 4.98 -7.64
CA GLN A 333 22.23 3.69 -7.89
C GLN A 333 23.54 3.45 -7.13
N ASN A 334 24.13 4.48 -6.56
CA ASN A 334 25.40 4.35 -5.88
C ASN A 334 25.38 5.07 -4.52
N GLN A 335 25.44 4.29 -3.47
CA GLN A 335 25.52 4.77 -2.10
C GLN A 335 26.95 5.01 -1.62
N PHE A 336 27.94 4.79 -2.49
CA PHE A 336 29.32 4.98 -2.14
C PHE A 336 29.65 6.47 -1.91
N ILE A 337 30.14 6.78 -0.75
CA ILE A 337 30.61 8.12 -0.38
C ILE A 337 32.11 8.09 -0.51
N ASP A 338 32.66 8.98 -1.33
CA ASP A 338 34.10 9.23 -1.39
C ASP A 338 34.63 9.47 0.04
N PRO A 339 35.72 8.81 0.47
CA PRO A 339 36.37 9.09 1.74
C PRO A 339 36.69 10.57 1.99
N ALA A 340 36.87 11.37 0.93
CA ALA A 340 37.04 12.80 1.00
C ALA A 340 35.75 13.59 1.24
N GLY A 341 34.61 12.89 1.45
CA GLY A 341 33.33 13.54 1.73
C GLY A 341 32.64 14.14 0.50
N LYS A 342 33.17 13.97 -0.70
CA LYS A 342 32.51 14.39 -1.93
C LYS A 342 31.37 13.43 -2.24
N GLY A 343 30.16 13.97 -2.30
CA GLY A 343 28.99 13.19 -2.67
C GLY A 343 29.13 12.64 -4.09
N ASN A 344 28.75 11.38 -4.28
CA ASN A 344 28.61 10.79 -5.59
C ASN A 344 27.36 11.38 -6.26
N PRO A 345 27.41 11.87 -7.52
CA PRO A 345 26.24 12.41 -8.22
C PRO A 345 25.10 11.40 -8.37
N HIS A 346 25.41 10.08 -8.34
CA HIS A 346 24.40 9.03 -8.42
C HIS A 346 23.77 8.66 -7.06
N LEU A 347 24.03 9.43 -6.02
CA LEU A 347 23.48 9.19 -4.70
C LEU A 347 22.00 9.63 -4.60
N THR A 348 21.62 10.66 -5.35
CA THR A 348 20.29 11.29 -5.26
C THR A 348 19.65 11.58 -6.63
N ASP A 349 20.30 11.18 -7.71
CA ASP A 349 19.88 11.50 -9.08
C ASP A 349 18.52 10.90 -9.48
N GLN A 350 18.08 9.87 -8.77
CA GLN A 350 16.81 9.19 -9.06
C GLN A 350 15.70 9.48 -8.06
N THR A 351 15.98 10.19 -6.98
CA THR A 351 14.97 10.46 -5.94
C THR A 351 13.76 11.20 -6.51
N MET A 352 13.99 12.28 -7.24
CA MET A 352 12.89 13.04 -7.86
C MET A 352 12.23 12.27 -9.00
N MET A 353 12.99 11.51 -9.77
CA MET A 353 12.42 10.63 -10.81
C MET A 353 11.50 9.59 -10.22
N HIS A 354 11.87 9.01 -9.09
CA HIS A 354 11.02 8.06 -8.38
C HIS A 354 9.71 8.71 -7.89
N GLU A 355 9.80 9.92 -7.36
CA GLU A 355 8.64 10.67 -6.90
C GLU A 355 7.70 11.08 -8.03
N THR A 356 8.25 11.61 -9.12
CA THR A 356 7.47 12.04 -10.29
C THR A 356 7.09 10.88 -11.20
N ASN A 357 7.51 9.65 -10.86
CA ASN A 357 7.36 8.47 -11.70
C ASN A 357 7.94 8.69 -13.12
N GLU A 358 9.06 9.39 -13.19
CA GLU A 358 9.82 9.60 -14.42
C GLU A 358 10.82 8.47 -14.59
N LEU A 359 10.84 7.85 -15.78
CA LEU A 359 11.58 6.61 -16.01
C LEU A 359 12.78 6.83 -16.92
N LYS A 360 13.92 6.29 -16.54
CA LYS A 360 15.09 6.18 -17.43
C LYS A 360 14.90 5.07 -18.42
N LYS A 361 15.21 5.34 -19.69
CA LYS A 361 15.24 4.30 -20.72
C LYS A 361 16.47 3.41 -20.52
N THR A 362 16.24 2.12 -20.36
CA THR A 362 17.32 1.13 -20.29
C THR A 362 17.85 0.80 -21.68
N VAL A 363 19.16 0.82 -21.83
CA VAL A 363 19.83 0.48 -23.07
C VAL A 363 19.95 -1.04 -23.18
N MET A 364 19.41 -1.62 -24.26
CA MET A 364 19.18 -3.07 -24.37
C MET A 364 20.09 -3.79 -25.39
N THR A 365 20.82 -3.07 -26.23
CA THR A 365 21.71 -3.70 -27.19
C THR A 365 23.18 -3.43 -26.89
N PRO A 366 24.10 -4.37 -27.19
CA PRO A 366 25.52 -4.18 -26.96
C PRO A 366 26.07 -2.93 -27.69
N GLU A 367 25.56 -2.63 -28.88
CA GLU A 367 25.94 -1.48 -29.70
C GLU A 367 25.54 -0.16 -29.02
N ALA A 368 24.30 -0.11 -28.50
CA ALA A 368 23.80 1.07 -27.83
C ALA A 368 24.51 1.27 -26.48
N VAL A 369 24.84 0.18 -25.75
CA VAL A 369 25.66 0.23 -24.54
C VAL A 369 27.02 0.79 -24.81
N ARG A 370 27.71 0.32 -25.89
CA ARG A 370 29.03 0.83 -26.28
C ARG A 370 28.98 2.30 -26.71
N ALA A 371 27.93 2.69 -27.45
CA ALA A 371 27.77 4.07 -27.88
C ALA A 371 27.53 5.06 -26.72
N GLY A 372 26.90 4.61 -25.63
CA GLY A 372 26.66 5.41 -24.44
C GLY A 372 27.73 5.30 -23.35
N ALA A 373 28.75 4.46 -23.56
CA ALA A 373 29.77 4.23 -22.54
C ALA A 373 30.70 5.43 -22.35
N VAL A 374 30.82 5.90 -21.12
CA VAL A 374 31.76 6.96 -20.73
C VAL A 374 33.17 6.38 -20.53
N SER A 375 33.24 5.13 -20.10
CA SER A 375 34.47 4.37 -19.91
C SER A 375 34.21 2.89 -20.12
N THR A 376 35.27 2.15 -20.49
CA THR A 376 35.21 0.71 -20.63
C THR A 376 36.34 0.07 -19.83
N GLN A 377 36.00 -0.89 -18.99
CA GLN A 377 36.97 -1.69 -18.27
C GLN A 377 36.89 -3.13 -18.80
N ILE A 378 38.05 -3.69 -19.15
CA ILE A 378 38.16 -5.10 -19.53
C ILE A 378 38.63 -5.87 -18.29
N LEU A 379 37.82 -6.82 -17.85
CA LEU A 379 38.20 -7.76 -16.80
C LEU A 379 38.68 -9.04 -17.46
N ASP A 380 39.97 -9.33 -17.32
CA ASP A 380 40.57 -10.55 -17.81
C ASP A 380 40.69 -11.54 -16.66
N TYR A 381 39.84 -12.57 -16.71
CA TYR A 381 39.85 -13.61 -15.68
C TYR A 381 40.83 -14.72 -16.05
N ARG A 382 41.89 -14.85 -15.30
CA ARG A 382 42.79 -16.00 -15.38
C ARG A 382 42.49 -16.95 -14.23
N PRO A 383 42.15 -18.23 -14.51
CA PRO A 383 42.00 -19.21 -13.47
C PRO A 383 43.29 -19.32 -12.62
N PRO A 384 43.17 -19.50 -11.31
CA PRO A 384 44.33 -19.70 -10.48
C PRO A 384 45.17 -20.90 -10.99
N GLY A 385 46.42 -20.71 -11.36
CA GLY A 385 47.34 -21.77 -11.77
C GLY A 385 47.51 -21.99 -13.29
N GLN A 386 47.05 -21.10 -14.12
CA GLN A 386 47.45 -21.01 -15.55
C GLN A 386 48.37 -19.85 -15.82
#